data_b3384ed29d5908238007d52d87329174
#
_entry.id   b3384ed29d5908238007d52d87329174
#
_cell.length_a   1.000
_cell.length_b   1.000
_cell.length_c   1.000
_cell.angle_alpha   90.00
_cell.angle_beta   90.00
_cell.angle_gamma   90.00
#
_symmetry.space_group_name_H-M   'P 1'
#
loop_
_entity.id
_entity.type
_entity.pdbx_description
1 polymer ?
#
loop_
_entity_poly.entity_id
_entity_poly.type
_entity_poly.pdbx_seq_one_letter_code
_entity_poly.pdbx_strand_id
1 'polypeptide(L)'
;DSPGGTVGDSQEIHSALLRLREKGCHVVASFGNISASGGVYIGVGAEKIVANPGTITGSIGVILRGNNLSKLLEKVGIKFETVKSGIYKDILSPDRPLSTEERALLQSLIDSSYEQFVLAVSKGRNLTPEVVKSFADGRVFTGEQAKEFGLVDEIGDENDAKLLAIKIANLDEKTKPITFGKTKKKLLGFLPGGKLIHNLLNALNLELEGNG
;
A
#
# COMPACT_ATOMS: atom_id res chain seq x y z
N ASP A 1 -1.21 -8.72 -0.02
CA ASP A 1 -1.97 -8.26 1.15
C ASP A 1 -1.40 -6.91 1.66
N SER A 2 -2.09 -5.80 1.39
CA SER A 2 -1.67 -4.47 1.81
C SER A 2 -2.87 -3.54 2.01
N PRO A 3 -3.03 -2.90 3.17
CA PRO A 3 -4.06 -1.88 3.38
C PRO A 3 -3.68 -0.53 2.74
N GLY A 4 -2.51 -0.42 2.18
CA GLY A 4 -1.90 0.80 1.67
C GLY A 4 -0.71 1.27 2.50
N GLY A 5 -0.27 2.49 2.24
CA GLY A 5 0.90 3.07 2.88
C GLY A 5 1.09 4.53 2.45
N THR A 6 2.32 5.03 2.58
CA THR A 6 2.65 6.39 2.15
C THR A 6 2.58 6.54 0.64
N VAL A 7 2.30 7.74 0.17
CA VAL A 7 2.20 8.03 -1.27
C VAL A 7 3.55 7.77 -1.95
N GLY A 8 4.64 8.27 -1.39
CA GLY A 8 5.98 8.14 -1.96
C GLY A 8 6.41 6.68 -2.11
N ASP A 9 6.29 5.86 -1.05
CA ASP A 9 6.67 4.44 -1.12
C ASP A 9 5.85 3.68 -2.16
N SER A 10 4.54 3.98 -2.25
CA SER A 10 3.66 3.37 -3.25
C SER A 10 4.08 3.74 -4.67
N GLN A 11 4.47 4.99 -4.89
CA GLN A 11 4.97 5.49 -6.19
C GLN A 11 6.31 4.85 -6.57
N GLU A 12 7.23 4.68 -5.63
CA GLU A 12 8.53 4.04 -5.88
C GLU A 12 8.37 2.60 -6.31
N ILE A 13 7.53 1.82 -5.60
CA ILE A 13 7.27 0.42 -5.95
C ILE A 13 6.55 0.33 -7.29
N HIS A 14 5.51 1.14 -7.52
CA HIS A 14 4.81 1.21 -8.79
C HIS A 14 5.78 1.51 -9.96
N SER A 15 6.64 2.51 -9.80
CA SER A 15 7.64 2.86 -10.82
C SER A 15 8.65 1.73 -11.06
N ALA A 16 9.00 0.97 -10.01
CA ALA A 16 9.86 -0.20 -10.16
C ALA A 16 9.18 -1.30 -11.01
N LEU A 17 7.88 -1.54 -10.81
CA LEU A 17 7.11 -2.48 -11.64
C LEU A 17 7.04 -2.03 -13.10
N LEU A 18 6.81 -0.75 -13.36
CA LEU A 18 6.82 -0.22 -14.73
C LEU A 18 8.18 -0.44 -15.40
N ARG A 19 9.29 -0.16 -14.69
CA ARG A 19 10.65 -0.43 -15.23
C ARG A 19 10.92 -1.91 -15.51
N LEU A 20 10.35 -2.83 -14.74
CA LEU A 20 10.42 -4.27 -15.03
C LEU A 20 9.66 -4.60 -16.31
N ARG A 21 8.48 -4.04 -16.51
CA ARG A 21 7.67 -4.23 -17.73
C ARG A 21 8.38 -3.66 -18.97
N GLU A 22 8.99 -2.51 -18.87
CA GLU A 22 9.81 -1.91 -19.95
C GLU A 22 11.00 -2.80 -20.36
N LYS A 23 11.52 -3.61 -19.41
CA LYS A 23 12.56 -4.61 -19.70
C LYS A 23 12.01 -5.93 -20.25
N GLY A 24 10.73 -6.00 -20.56
CA GLY A 24 10.08 -7.19 -21.11
C GLY A 24 9.65 -8.22 -20.05
N CYS A 25 9.68 -7.88 -18.75
CA CYS A 25 9.16 -8.77 -17.72
C CYS A 25 7.63 -8.64 -17.65
N HIS A 26 6.92 -9.75 -17.72
CA HIS A 26 5.50 -9.77 -17.44
C HIS A 26 5.25 -9.70 -15.93
N VAL A 27 4.37 -8.82 -15.50
CA VAL A 27 4.04 -8.59 -14.09
C VAL A 27 2.56 -8.84 -13.87
N VAL A 28 2.23 -9.79 -13.02
CA VAL A 28 0.85 -10.07 -12.57
C VAL A 28 0.73 -9.76 -11.09
N ALA A 29 -0.24 -8.96 -10.71
CA ALA A 29 -0.56 -8.69 -9.31
C ALA A 29 -1.65 -9.65 -8.83
N SER A 30 -1.42 -10.30 -7.69
CA SER A 30 -2.43 -11.10 -7.00
C SER A 30 -2.88 -10.38 -5.74
N PHE A 31 -4.14 -9.99 -5.69
CA PHE A 31 -4.76 -9.34 -4.53
C PHE A 31 -5.36 -10.40 -3.61
N GLY A 32 -4.78 -10.59 -2.43
CA GLY A 32 -5.20 -11.57 -1.44
C GLY A 32 -6.42 -11.09 -0.62
N ASN A 33 -6.33 -11.10 0.71
CA ASN A 33 -7.43 -10.64 1.57
C ASN A 33 -7.74 -9.16 1.40
N ILE A 34 -6.69 -8.35 1.30
CA ILE A 34 -6.80 -6.90 1.14
C ILE A 34 -5.72 -6.39 0.19
N SER A 35 -6.13 -5.53 -0.74
CA SER A 35 -5.22 -4.69 -1.52
C SER A 35 -5.90 -3.35 -1.76
N ALA A 36 -5.67 -2.40 -0.87
CA ALA A 36 -6.39 -1.14 -0.83
C ALA A 36 -5.44 0.07 -0.82
N SER A 37 -5.91 1.23 -1.28
CA SER A 37 -5.14 2.47 -1.29
C SER A 37 -3.77 2.30 -1.96
N GLY A 38 -2.65 2.51 -1.27
CA GLY A 38 -1.30 2.27 -1.81
C GLY A 38 -1.09 0.87 -2.39
N GLY A 39 -1.81 -0.15 -1.89
CA GLY A 39 -1.81 -1.50 -2.46
C GLY A 39 -2.39 -1.52 -3.88
N VAL A 40 -3.48 -0.78 -4.12
CA VAL A 40 -4.03 -0.58 -5.48
C VAL A 40 -3.05 0.23 -6.33
N TYR A 41 -2.48 1.32 -5.78
CA TYR A 41 -1.51 2.14 -6.49
C TYR A 41 -0.34 1.31 -7.05
N ILE A 42 0.19 0.39 -6.22
CA ILE A 42 1.25 -0.54 -6.63
C ILE A 42 0.70 -1.54 -7.66
N GLY A 43 -0.45 -2.12 -7.38
CA GLY A 43 -1.04 -3.18 -8.21
C GLY A 43 -1.33 -2.75 -9.64
N VAL A 44 -1.76 -1.51 -9.87
CA VAL A 44 -2.02 -0.99 -11.23
C VAL A 44 -0.74 -0.79 -12.05
N GLY A 45 0.43 -0.92 -11.46
CA GLY A 45 1.71 -1.05 -12.18
C GLY A 45 1.88 -2.40 -12.87
N ALA A 46 1.11 -3.42 -12.48
CA ALA A 46 1.12 -4.73 -13.14
C ALA A 46 0.40 -4.69 -14.49
N GLU A 47 0.68 -5.69 -15.32
CA GLU A 47 0.02 -5.90 -16.62
C GLU A 47 -1.39 -6.48 -16.43
N LYS A 48 -1.50 -7.38 -15.44
CA LYS A 48 -2.76 -8.04 -15.04
C LYS A 48 -2.91 -8.05 -13.54
N ILE A 49 -4.16 -7.95 -13.10
CA ILE A 49 -4.55 -8.03 -11.69
C ILE A 49 -5.58 -9.14 -11.51
N VAL A 50 -5.27 -10.08 -10.62
CA VAL A 50 -6.17 -11.15 -10.19
C VAL A 50 -6.56 -10.91 -8.75
N ALA A 51 -7.82 -11.08 -8.40
CA ALA A 51 -8.32 -10.92 -7.03
C ALA A 51 -9.30 -12.03 -6.66
N ASN A 52 -9.34 -12.44 -5.40
CA ASN A 52 -10.44 -13.29 -4.93
C ASN A 52 -11.77 -12.52 -4.98
N PRO A 53 -12.92 -13.20 -5.10
CA PRO A 53 -14.23 -12.52 -5.12
C PRO A 53 -14.44 -11.59 -3.93
N GLY A 54 -14.02 -12.05 -2.73
CA GLY A 54 -14.17 -11.33 -1.48
C GLY A 54 -13.00 -10.43 -1.08
N THR A 55 -11.97 -10.27 -1.93
CA THR A 55 -10.86 -9.35 -1.66
C THR A 55 -11.38 -7.95 -1.35
N ILE A 56 -10.91 -7.35 -0.26
CA ILE A 56 -11.18 -5.94 0.02
C ILE A 56 -10.19 -5.09 -0.77
N THR A 57 -10.71 -4.23 -1.66
CA THR A 57 -9.88 -3.36 -2.50
C THR A 57 -10.48 -1.96 -2.64
N GLY A 58 -9.97 -1.15 -3.55
CA GLY A 58 -10.39 0.25 -3.69
C GLY A 58 -9.68 1.16 -2.70
N SER A 59 -10.41 1.94 -1.91
CA SER A 59 -9.83 2.99 -1.06
C SER A 59 -8.89 3.92 -1.85
N ILE A 60 -9.29 4.22 -3.10
CA ILE A 60 -8.54 5.12 -3.99
C ILE A 60 -8.81 6.53 -3.49
N GLY A 61 -7.85 7.06 -2.75
CA GLY A 61 -7.96 8.35 -2.11
C GLY A 61 -6.72 8.66 -1.28
N VAL A 62 -6.63 9.91 -0.83
CA VAL A 62 -5.53 10.42 -0.01
C VAL A 62 -6.10 11.11 1.21
N ILE A 63 -5.57 10.82 2.37
CA ILE A 63 -5.96 11.47 3.62
C ILE A 63 -4.74 11.99 4.36
N LEU A 64 -4.95 13.10 5.08
CA LEU A 64 -4.00 13.61 6.05
C LEU A 64 -4.78 13.86 7.34
N ARG A 65 -4.32 13.29 8.45
CA ARG A 65 -4.95 13.39 9.76
C ARG A 65 -4.07 14.13 10.75
N GLY A 66 -4.67 15.07 11.47
CA GLY A 66 -4.11 15.67 12.68
C GLY A 66 -5.15 15.62 13.79
N ASN A 67 -4.69 15.55 15.03
CA ASN A 67 -5.55 15.63 16.20
C ASN A 67 -5.52 17.06 16.74
N ASN A 68 -6.68 17.64 17.00
CA ASN A 68 -6.78 18.91 17.72
C ASN A 68 -7.10 18.60 19.19
N LEU A 69 -6.13 18.82 20.06
CA LEU A 69 -6.21 18.58 21.50
C LEU A 69 -6.30 19.90 22.31
N SER A 70 -6.45 21.05 21.66
CA SER A 70 -6.39 22.36 22.30
C SER A 70 -7.30 22.46 23.54
N LYS A 71 -8.56 22.03 23.42
CA LYS A 71 -9.51 22.03 24.55
C LYS A 71 -9.12 21.09 25.71
N LEU A 72 -8.46 19.97 25.41
CA LEU A 72 -7.97 19.05 26.43
C LEU A 72 -6.77 19.66 27.15
N LEU A 73 -5.82 20.21 26.41
CA LEU A 73 -4.62 20.85 26.93
C LEU A 73 -4.97 22.04 27.83
N GLU A 74 -5.95 22.84 27.43
CA GLU A 74 -6.49 23.93 28.24
C GLU A 74 -7.05 23.42 29.59
N LYS A 75 -7.83 22.33 29.59
CA LYS A 75 -8.41 21.74 30.82
C LYS A 75 -7.36 21.23 31.80
N VAL A 76 -6.23 20.73 31.30
CA VAL A 76 -5.14 20.21 32.16
C VAL A 76 -4.06 21.26 32.44
N GLY A 77 -4.24 22.51 31.96
CA GLY A 77 -3.33 23.61 32.22
C GLY A 77 -2.01 23.57 31.46
N ILE A 78 -1.93 22.78 30.37
CA ILE A 78 -0.72 22.69 29.53
C ILE A 78 -0.81 23.75 28.43
N LYS A 79 0.25 24.52 28.25
CA LYS A 79 0.42 25.49 27.17
C LYS A 79 1.71 25.19 26.40
N PHE A 80 1.64 25.24 25.09
CA PHE A 80 2.81 25.15 24.23
C PHE A 80 3.31 26.56 23.90
N GLU A 81 4.59 26.78 24.06
CA GLU A 81 5.26 28.00 23.60
C GLU A 81 6.05 27.65 22.34
N THR A 82 5.57 28.09 21.18
CA THR A 82 6.15 27.75 19.89
C THR A 82 6.88 28.95 19.30
N VAL A 83 8.19 28.82 19.12
CA VAL A 83 9.01 29.74 18.32
C VAL A 83 9.27 29.10 16.97
N LYS A 84 8.90 29.79 15.88
CA LYS A 84 8.96 29.20 14.54
C LYS A 84 9.51 30.17 13.50
N SER A 85 10.23 29.66 12.52
CA SER A 85 10.84 30.45 11.44
C SER A 85 9.83 30.84 10.35
N GLY A 86 8.66 30.23 10.29
CA GLY A 86 7.63 30.50 9.28
C GLY A 86 6.24 30.15 9.78
N ILE A 87 5.23 30.83 9.24
CA ILE A 87 3.83 30.75 9.72
C ILE A 87 3.24 29.33 9.63
N TYR A 88 3.68 28.51 8.68
CA TYR A 88 3.18 27.17 8.46
C TYR A 88 4.04 26.07 9.09
N LYS A 89 5.11 26.42 9.85
CA LYS A 89 6.04 25.39 10.36
C LYS A 89 5.42 24.47 11.41
N ASP A 90 4.37 24.93 12.08
CA ASP A 90 3.58 24.21 13.09
C ASP A 90 2.19 23.80 12.57
N ILE A 91 2.05 23.67 11.24
CA ILE A 91 0.83 23.15 10.64
C ILE A 91 0.54 21.75 11.19
N LEU A 92 -0.73 21.44 11.51
CA LEU A 92 -1.17 20.23 12.21
C LEU A 92 -0.66 20.09 13.65
N SER A 93 -0.15 21.14 14.26
CA SER A 93 0.13 21.10 15.70
C SER A 93 -1.14 20.76 16.49
N PRO A 94 -1.07 19.84 17.48
CA PRO A 94 -2.26 19.38 18.21
C PRO A 94 -2.81 20.41 19.20
N ASP A 95 -2.07 21.47 19.51
CA ASP A 95 -2.40 22.47 20.52
C ASP A 95 -3.30 23.60 20.02
N ARG A 96 -3.54 23.67 18.71
CA ARG A 96 -4.40 24.67 18.08
C ARG A 96 -5.19 24.12 16.88
N PRO A 97 -6.33 24.73 16.53
CA PRO A 97 -7.03 24.42 15.29
C PRO A 97 -6.22 24.88 14.07
N LEU A 98 -6.46 24.24 12.93
CA LEU A 98 -5.98 24.72 11.64
C LEU A 98 -6.66 26.05 11.26
N SER A 99 -5.89 26.98 10.70
CA SER A 99 -6.46 28.16 10.05
C SER A 99 -7.13 27.79 8.71
N THR A 100 -7.88 28.73 8.16
CA THR A 100 -8.49 28.56 6.83
C THR A 100 -7.43 28.41 5.75
N GLU A 101 -6.37 29.19 5.82
CA GLU A 101 -5.24 29.18 4.88
C GLU A 101 -4.46 27.86 4.97
N GLU A 102 -4.19 27.38 6.19
CA GLU A 102 -3.53 26.10 6.43
C GLU A 102 -4.36 24.93 5.88
N ARG A 103 -5.68 24.98 6.08
CA ARG A 103 -6.59 23.99 5.51
C ARG A 103 -6.56 23.99 3.99
N ALA A 104 -6.58 25.16 3.35
CA ALA A 104 -6.51 25.28 1.90
C ALA A 104 -5.18 24.76 1.36
N LEU A 105 -4.07 25.04 2.04
CA LEU A 105 -2.74 24.53 1.68
C LEU A 105 -2.70 22.99 1.73
N LEU A 106 -3.19 22.40 2.82
CA LEU A 106 -3.23 20.94 2.97
C LEU A 106 -4.19 20.28 1.97
N GLN A 107 -5.33 20.93 1.68
CA GLN A 107 -6.27 20.44 0.68
C GLN A 107 -5.61 20.39 -0.71
N SER A 108 -4.90 21.44 -1.10
CA SER A 108 -4.16 21.46 -2.37
C SER A 108 -3.13 20.33 -2.48
N LEU A 109 -2.43 19.99 -1.37
CA LEU A 109 -1.51 18.85 -1.31
C LEU A 109 -2.25 17.52 -1.54
N ILE A 110 -3.38 17.35 -0.86
CA ILE A 110 -4.23 16.15 -0.98
C ILE A 110 -4.76 16.02 -2.41
N ASP A 111 -5.29 17.10 -2.98
CA ASP A 111 -5.85 17.12 -4.34
C ASP A 111 -4.78 16.75 -5.37
N SER A 112 -3.58 17.31 -5.26
CA SER A 112 -2.45 16.97 -6.13
C SER A 112 -2.09 15.49 -6.04
N SER A 113 -2.02 14.93 -4.83
CA SER A 113 -1.70 13.52 -4.63
C SER A 113 -2.82 12.60 -5.12
N TYR A 114 -4.07 13.01 -4.94
CA TYR A 114 -5.23 12.30 -5.44
C TYR A 114 -5.27 12.24 -6.98
N GLU A 115 -5.05 13.36 -7.65
CA GLU A 115 -4.99 13.38 -9.12
C GLU A 115 -3.87 12.48 -9.66
N GLN A 116 -2.72 12.42 -9.00
CA GLN A 116 -1.66 11.47 -9.36
C GLN A 116 -2.11 10.02 -9.21
N PHE A 117 -2.90 9.70 -8.16
CA PHE A 117 -3.45 8.36 -7.98
C PHE A 117 -4.45 8.01 -9.08
N VAL A 118 -5.39 8.91 -9.37
CA VAL A 118 -6.36 8.75 -10.46
C VAL A 118 -5.64 8.48 -11.78
N LEU A 119 -4.60 9.25 -12.09
CA LEU A 119 -3.82 9.09 -13.32
C LEU A 119 -3.06 7.75 -13.36
N ALA A 120 -2.52 7.28 -12.23
CA ALA A 120 -1.86 5.98 -12.16
C ALA A 120 -2.85 4.83 -12.45
N VAL A 121 -4.05 4.88 -11.85
CA VAL A 121 -5.11 3.91 -12.12
C VAL A 121 -5.58 4.01 -13.58
N SER A 122 -5.85 5.21 -14.06
CA SER A 122 -6.26 5.48 -15.45
C SER A 122 -5.30 4.85 -16.45
N LYS A 123 -4.00 5.11 -16.32
CA LYS A 123 -2.96 4.55 -17.18
C LYS A 123 -2.80 3.03 -17.01
N GLY A 124 -2.76 2.55 -15.79
CA GLY A 124 -2.55 1.14 -15.49
C GLY A 124 -3.71 0.25 -15.90
N ARG A 125 -4.92 0.78 -15.97
CA ARG A 125 -6.15 0.06 -16.32
C ARG A 125 -6.76 0.44 -17.67
N ASN A 126 -6.13 1.38 -18.39
CA ASN A 126 -6.65 1.91 -19.65
C ASN A 126 -8.10 2.44 -19.53
N LEU A 127 -8.37 3.15 -18.44
CA LEU A 127 -9.63 3.82 -18.16
C LEU A 127 -9.45 5.33 -18.30
N THR A 128 -10.54 6.07 -18.62
CA THR A 128 -10.44 7.53 -18.56
C THR A 128 -10.43 8.03 -17.12
N PRO A 129 -9.82 9.18 -16.83
CA PRO A 129 -9.84 9.75 -15.47
C PRO A 129 -11.25 9.93 -14.90
N GLU A 130 -12.22 10.27 -15.75
CA GLU A 130 -13.62 10.45 -15.37
C GLU A 130 -14.25 9.14 -14.88
N VAL A 131 -13.98 8.04 -15.59
CA VAL A 131 -14.41 6.70 -15.18
C VAL A 131 -13.77 6.32 -13.86
N VAL A 132 -12.46 6.55 -13.70
CA VAL A 132 -11.78 6.27 -12.43
C VAL A 132 -12.39 7.09 -11.30
N LYS A 133 -12.62 8.39 -11.49
CA LYS A 133 -13.22 9.28 -10.47
C LYS A 133 -14.62 8.85 -10.06
N SER A 134 -15.37 8.12 -10.88
CA SER A 134 -16.71 7.63 -10.54
C SER A 134 -16.73 6.62 -9.38
N PHE A 135 -15.59 5.94 -9.12
CA PHE A 135 -15.44 4.99 -8.02
C PHE A 135 -14.24 5.29 -7.09
N ALA A 136 -13.45 6.31 -7.40
CA ALA A 136 -12.25 6.70 -6.66
C ALA A 136 -12.52 7.79 -5.61
N ASP A 137 -13.57 7.62 -4.81
CA ASP A 137 -13.97 8.56 -3.75
C ASP A 137 -13.54 8.09 -2.34
N GLY A 138 -12.61 7.14 -2.28
CA GLY A 138 -12.12 6.57 -1.04
C GLY A 138 -12.93 5.36 -0.55
N ARG A 139 -14.01 4.98 -1.23
CA ARG A 139 -14.78 3.77 -0.89
C ARG A 139 -13.97 2.49 -1.10
N VAL A 140 -14.33 1.46 -0.34
CA VAL A 140 -13.85 0.09 -0.56
C VAL A 140 -14.93 -0.73 -1.24
N PHE A 141 -14.51 -1.76 -1.95
CA PHE A 141 -15.41 -2.69 -2.63
C PHE A 141 -14.76 -4.08 -2.70
N THR A 142 -15.53 -5.08 -3.11
CA THR A 142 -15.05 -6.46 -3.26
C THR A 142 -14.25 -6.64 -4.55
N GLY A 143 -13.53 -7.76 -4.66
CA GLY A 143 -12.85 -8.12 -5.91
C GLY A 143 -13.80 -8.24 -7.09
N GLU A 144 -15.03 -8.78 -6.88
CA GLU A 144 -16.06 -8.85 -7.93
C GLU A 144 -16.45 -7.45 -8.41
N GLN A 145 -16.77 -6.54 -7.50
CA GLN A 145 -17.08 -5.15 -7.84
C GLN A 145 -15.90 -4.44 -8.52
N ALA A 146 -14.68 -4.74 -8.08
CA ALA A 146 -13.47 -4.19 -8.70
C ALA A 146 -13.33 -4.63 -10.17
N LYS A 147 -13.74 -5.87 -10.48
CA LYS A 147 -13.75 -6.36 -11.86
C LYS A 147 -14.81 -5.65 -12.70
N GLU A 148 -16.00 -5.40 -12.17
CA GLU A 148 -17.05 -4.63 -12.85
C GLU A 148 -16.58 -3.21 -13.21
N PHE A 149 -15.79 -2.57 -12.34
CA PHE A 149 -15.19 -1.26 -12.60
C PHE A 149 -13.98 -1.31 -13.56
N GLY A 150 -13.50 -2.49 -13.94
CA GLY A 150 -12.30 -2.65 -14.74
C GLY A 150 -10.99 -2.45 -13.98
N LEU A 151 -11.05 -2.38 -12.64
CA LEU A 151 -9.85 -2.29 -11.81
C LEU A 151 -9.11 -3.64 -11.73
N VAL A 152 -9.84 -4.75 -11.69
CA VAL A 152 -9.33 -6.13 -11.68
C VAL A 152 -9.63 -6.81 -13.01
N ASP A 153 -8.69 -7.60 -13.54
CA ASP A 153 -8.88 -8.33 -14.80
C ASP A 153 -9.62 -9.65 -14.61
N GLU A 154 -9.22 -10.42 -13.61
CA GLU A 154 -9.74 -11.78 -13.40
C GLU A 154 -10.06 -12.02 -11.92
N ILE A 155 -11.13 -12.78 -11.68
CA ILE A 155 -11.44 -13.32 -10.37
C ILE A 155 -10.76 -14.68 -10.24
N GLY A 156 -9.98 -14.82 -9.18
CA GLY A 156 -9.20 -16.03 -8.92
C GLY A 156 -8.31 -15.85 -7.69
N ASP A 157 -7.61 -16.90 -7.33
CA ASP A 157 -6.68 -16.93 -6.21
C ASP A 157 -5.21 -16.71 -6.66
N GLU A 158 -4.28 -16.88 -5.72
CA GLU A 158 -2.83 -16.74 -6.00
C GLU A 158 -2.35 -17.78 -7.04
N ASN A 159 -2.97 -18.96 -7.07
CA ASN A 159 -2.59 -20.00 -8.04
C ASN A 159 -3.05 -19.60 -9.45
N ASP A 160 -4.25 -19.06 -9.59
CA ASP A 160 -4.75 -18.53 -10.87
C ASP A 160 -3.86 -17.39 -11.38
N ALA A 161 -3.41 -16.51 -10.50
CA ALA A 161 -2.45 -15.47 -10.85
C ALA A 161 -1.11 -16.01 -11.34
N LYS A 162 -0.61 -17.11 -10.74
CA LYS A 162 0.62 -17.81 -11.20
C LYS A 162 0.41 -18.46 -12.57
N LEU A 163 -0.70 -19.13 -12.78
CA LEU A 163 -1.03 -19.72 -14.07
C LEU A 163 -1.16 -18.67 -15.17
N LEU A 164 -1.79 -17.54 -14.83
CA LEU A 164 -1.89 -16.39 -15.74
C LEU A 164 -0.50 -15.84 -16.11
N ALA A 165 0.39 -15.71 -15.13
CA ALA A 165 1.76 -15.24 -15.38
C ALA A 165 2.54 -16.20 -16.29
N ILE A 166 2.45 -17.52 -16.05
CA ILE A 166 3.04 -18.56 -16.90
C ILE A 166 2.51 -18.44 -18.34
N LYS A 167 1.19 -18.31 -18.49
CA LYS A 167 0.52 -18.18 -19.79
C LYS A 167 0.97 -16.94 -20.55
N ILE A 168 0.99 -15.77 -19.90
CA ILE A 168 1.38 -14.51 -20.54
C ILE A 168 2.86 -14.54 -20.96
N ALA A 169 3.71 -15.12 -20.12
CA ALA A 169 5.13 -15.28 -20.39
C ALA A 169 5.45 -16.42 -21.40
N ASN A 170 4.44 -17.12 -21.88
CA ASN A 170 4.58 -18.27 -22.79
C ASN A 170 5.57 -19.35 -22.28
N LEU A 171 5.50 -19.64 -20.98
CA LEU A 171 6.31 -20.65 -20.30
C LEU A 171 5.59 -22.00 -20.26
N ASP A 172 6.35 -23.09 -20.03
CA ASP A 172 5.78 -24.42 -19.77
C ASP A 172 4.97 -24.39 -18.47
N GLU A 173 3.77 -24.98 -18.46
CA GLU A 173 2.89 -25.06 -17.28
C GLU A 173 3.55 -25.75 -16.08
N LYS A 174 4.56 -26.59 -16.32
CA LYS A 174 5.36 -27.24 -15.28
C LYS A 174 6.45 -26.36 -14.68
N THR A 175 6.58 -25.12 -15.16
CA THR A 175 7.57 -24.16 -14.65
C THR A 175 7.34 -23.91 -13.16
N LYS A 176 8.36 -24.19 -12.35
CA LYS A 176 8.27 -24.00 -10.91
C LYS A 176 8.58 -22.54 -10.56
N PRO A 177 7.72 -21.87 -9.78
CA PRO A 177 7.98 -20.52 -9.34
C PRO A 177 9.15 -20.49 -8.34
N ILE A 178 9.97 -19.44 -8.42
CA ILE A 178 10.95 -19.10 -7.40
C ILE A 178 10.29 -18.10 -6.44
N THR A 179 10.18 -18.48 -5.17
CA THR A 179 9.60 -17.59 -4.15
C THR A 179 10.69 -16.75 -3.51
N PHE A 180 10.62 -15.43 -3.67
CA PHE A 180 11.51 -14.49 -2.98
C PHE A 180 10.90 -14.11 -1.62
N GLY A 181 11.64 -14.42 -0.58
CA GLY A 181 11.64 -13.84 0.73
C GLY A 181 10.34 -13.63 1.47
N LYS A 182 9.75 -14.66 2.08
CA LYS A 182 9.35 -14.50 3.48
C LYS A 182 10.56 -14.92 4.31
N THR A 183 11.36 -13.98 4.77
CA THR A 183 12.23 -14.23 5.91
C THR A 183 11.29 -14.71 7.01
N LYS A 184 11.34 -16.00 7.37
CA LYS A 184 10.63 -16.51 8.54
C LYS A 184 11.07 -15.62 9.69
N LYS A 185 10.24 -14.69 10.16
CA LYS A 185 10.46 -14.02 11.44
C LYS A 185 10.53 -15.17 12.42
N LYS A 186 11.74 -15.45 12.92
CA LYS A 186 11.97 -16.57 13.86
C LYS A 186 10.96 -16.33 14.99
N LEU A 187 10.02 -17.25 15.17
CA LEU A 187 8.99 -17.24 16.21
C LEU A 187 9.59 -17.05 17.62
N LEU A 188 10.88 -17.38 17.77
CA LEU A 188 11.68 -17.16 18.97
C LEU A 188 11.73 -15.69 19.46
N GLY A 189 11.52 -14.70 18.59
CA GLY A 189 11.54 -13.29 19.01
C GLY A 189 10.32 -12.85 19.82
N PHE A 190 9.24 -13.64 19.83
CA PHE A 190 8.00 -13.36 20.57
C PHE A 190 7.92 -14.03 21.96
N LEU A 191 8.83 -14.96 22.25
CA LEU A 191 8.87 -15.62 23.58
C LEU A 191 9.63 -14.73 24.59
N PRO A 192 9.16 -14.63 25.84
CA PRO A 192 9.94 -14.03 26.92
C PRO A 192 11.31 -14.74 27.01
N GLY A 193 12.41 -14.02 26.80
CA GLY A 193 13.75 -14.61 26.72
C GLY A 193 14.22 -15.01 25.30
N GLY A 194 13.42 -14.89 24.26
CA GLY A 194 13.76 -15.30 22.91
C GLY A 194 15.01 -14.60 22.32
N LYS A 195 15.27 -13.35 22.71
CA LYS A 195 16.51 -12.64 22.37
C LYS A 195 17.75 -13.27 23.01
N LEU A 196 17.62 -13.72 24.26
CA LEU A 196 18.71 -14.35 25.01
C LEU A 196 19.07 -15.70 24.37
N ILE A 197 18.06 -16.50 24.06
CA ILE A 197 18.23 -17.82 23.39
C ILE A 197 18.84 -17.64 21.99
N HIS A 198 18.41 -16.63 21.22
CA HIS A 198 18.96 -16.34 19.91
C HIS A 198 20.43 -15.95 19.96
N ASN A 199 20.80 -15.11 20.93
CA ASN A 199 22.20 -14.71 21.13
C ASN A 199 23.06 -15.89 21.61
N LEU A 200 22.50 -16.78 22.44
CA LEU A 200 23.22 -17.99 22.90
C LEU A 200 23.46 -18.98 21.74
N LEU A 201 22.46 -19.19 20.90
CA LEU A 201 22.57 -20.07 19.73
C LEU A 201 23.58 -19.52 18.71
N ASN A 202 23.58 -18.21 18.47
CA ASN A 202 24.60 -17.58 17.62
C ASN A 202 26.01 -17.65 18.22
N ALA A 203 26.14 -17.54 19.56
CA ALA A 203 27.43 -17.67 20.25
C ALA A 203 27.98 -19.11 20.22
N LEU A 204 27.11 -20.10 20.09
CA LEU A 204 27.45 -21.53 20.03
C LEU A 204 27.59 -22.04 18.60
N ASN A 205 27.46 -21.19 17.57
CA ASN A 205 27.46 -21.57 16.14
C ASN A 205 26.49 -22.74 15.79
N LEU A 206 25.40 -22.87 16.54
CA LEU A 206 24.39 -23.88 16.30
C LEU A 206 23.34 -23.33 15.34
N GLU A 207 23.44 -23.64 14.05
CA GLU A 207 22.38 -23.46 13.09
C GLU A 207 21.31 -24.51 13.31
N LEU A 208 20.08 -24.08 13.61
CA LEU A 208 18.92 -24.97 13.57
C LEU A 208 18.57 -25.20 12.09
N GLU A 209 19.15 -26.20 11.47
CA GLU A 209 18.67 -26.72 10.18
C GLU A 209 17.26 -27.31 10.42
N GLY A 210 16.24 -26.58 10.00
CA GLY A 210 14.87 -27.08 9.91
C GLY A 210 14.72 -27.84 8.61
N ASN A 211 14.92 -29.14 8.64
CA ASN A 211 14.41 -30.06 7.62
C ASN A 211 12.87 -30.05 7.64
N GLY A 212 12.24 -29.90 6.45
CA GLY A 212 10.81 -30.06 6.20
C GLY A 212 10.30 -29.12 5.14
#